data_ec4fef77c78e819e3d7f3c1e0a0cdd3b
#
_entry.id   ec4fef77c78e819e3d7f3c1e0a0cdd3b
#
_cell.length_a   1.000
_cell.length_b   1.000
_cell.length_c   1.000
_cell.angle_alpha   90.00
_cell.angle_beta   90.00
_cell.angle_gamma   90.00
#
_symmetry.space_group_name_H-M   'P 1'
#
loop_
_entity.id
_entity.type
_entity.pdbx_description
1 polymer ?
#
loop_
_entity_poly.entity_id
_entity_poly.type
_entity_poly.pdbx_seq_one_letter_code
_entity_poly.pdbx_strand_id
1 'polypeptide(L)'
;MILERILNGINIIETIGDTTLEISGIHIDSRKVETGHLFVAVKGTQTDGHAYIGKAIEKGASAIVCETLPEQLTNGVTYIKVEDTEDCVGKLATAFYGDPTSKLDLVGVTGTNGKTTIATLLYNMFRKFGYQVGLISTVCNFIDGEAIPTEHTTPDPITLNQLLGRMADEGCRYVFMEVSSHSVAQKRIGGLKFAGGIFPNLTRDHLDYHQTVENYLKAKKTFFDNLPKSAFVLTNLDDKNGMVMTQNTKAKVCTYSLRTISDF
;
A
#
# COMPACT_ATOMS: atom_id res chain seq x y z
N MET A 1 12.70 -9.44 13.56
CA MET A 1 12.23 -8.18 14.25
C MET A 1 11.32 -8.56 15.41
N ILE A 2 11.41 -7.88 16.55
CA ILE A 2 10.56 -8.18 17.72
C ILE A 2 9.09 -7.83 17.42
N LEU A 3 8.15 -8.73 17.76
CA LEU A 3 6.71 -8.58 17.46
C LEU A 3 6.13 -7.29 18.04
N GLU A 4 6.47 -6.93 19.26
CA GLU A 4 6.02 -5.68 19.91
C GLU A 4 6.32 -4.43 19.06
N ARG A 5 7.46 -4.39 18.37
CA ARG A 5 7.80 -3.27 17.46
C ARG A 5 6.93 -3.25 16.20
N ILE A 6 6.57 -4.43 15.69
CA ILE A 6 5.68 -4.56 14.53
C ILE A 6 4.27 -4.09 14.88
N LEU A 7 3.84 -4.32 16.12
CA LEU A 7 2.51 -3.97 16.64
C LEU A 7 2.38 -2.49 17.02
N ASN A 8 3.46 -1.72 16.99
CA ASN A 8 3.42 -0.32 17.40
C ASN A 8 2.46 0.50 16.49
N GLY A 9 1.53 1.22 17.12
CA GLY A 9 0.51 2.01 16.41
C GLY A 9 -0.67 1.20 15.86
N ILE A 10 -0.79 -0.08 16.18
CA ILE A 10 -1.96 -0.92 15.90
C ILE A 10 -2.94 -0.84 17.06
N ASN A 11 -4.24 -0.67 16.76
CA ASN A 11 -5.31 -0.76 17.75
C ASN A 11 -5.59 -2.23 18.06
N ILE A 12 -4.99 -2.71 19.15
CA ILE A 12 -5.13 -4.08 19.61
C ILE A 12 -6.32 -4.17 20.60
N ILE A 13 -7.22 -5.13 20.37
CA ILE A 13 -8.33 -5.44 21.27
C ILE A 13 -7.87 -6.38 22.38
N GLU A 14 -7.11 -7.43 22.01
CA GLU A 14 -6.66 -8.47 22.93
C GLU A 14 -5.34 -9.06 22.45
N THR A 15 -4.47 -9.42 23.40
CA THR A 15 -3.21 -10.14 23.13
C THR A 15 -3.13 -11.36 24.04
N ILE A 16 -2.87 -12.52 23.44
CA ILE A 16 -2.66 -13.79 24.17
C ILE A 16 -1.31 -14.35 23.73
N GLY A 17 -0.39 -14.51 24.68
CA GLY A 17 0.97 -15.03 24.43
C GLY A 17 2.04 -13.96 24.60
N ASP A 18 3.23 -14.24 24.07
CA ASP A 18 4.44 -13.42 24.24
C ASP A 18 4.65 -12.51 23.03
N THR A 19 4.74 -11.19 23.26
CA THR A 19 5.02 -10.19 22.22
C THR A 19 6.51 -9.86 22.05
N THR A 20 7.36 -10.43 22.91
CA THR A 20 8.82 -10.24 22.84
C THR A 20 9.52 -11.18 21.87
N LEU A 21 8.76 -12.12 21.28
CA LEU A 21 9.30 -13.09 20.31
C LEU A 21 9.77 -12.41 19.02
N GLU A 22 10.75 -13.01 18.38
CA GLU A 22 11.29 -12.53 17.10
C GLU A 22 10.48 -13.06 15.93
N ILE A 23 10.08 -12.16 15.02
CA ILE A 23 9.39 -12.46 13.77
C ILE A 23 10.39 -12.36 12.62
N SER A 24 10.50 -13.44 11.83
CA SER A 24 11.40 -13.57 10.67
C SER A 24 10.71 -13.26 9.34
N GLY A 25 9.38 -13.31 9.27
CA GLY A 25 8.60 -13.02 8.08
C GLY A 25 7.15 -12.65 8.40
N ILE A 26 6.47 -11.99 7.46
CA ILE A 26 5.05 -11.63 7.58
C ILE A 26 4.32 -12.07 6.32
N HIS A 27 3.14 -12.70 6.45
CA HIS A 27 2.34 -13.19 5.33
C HIS A 27 0.83 -13.10 5.57
N ILE A 28 0.08 -12.91 4.48
CA ILE A 28 -1.39 -13.07 4.41
C ILE A 28 -1.78 -14.39 3.70
N ASP A 29 -0.82 -15.06 3.07
CA ASP A 29 -1.01 -16.34 2.41
C ASP A 29 -0.39 -17.46 3.28
N SER A 30 -1.24 -18.32 3.85
CA SER A 30 -0.80 -19.42 4.72
C SER A 30 0.15 -20.41 4.03
N ARG A 31 0.17 -20.45 2.69
CA ARG A 31 1.06 -21.33 1.91
C ARG A 31 2.52 -20.85 1.96
N LYS A 32 2.74 -19.55 2.18
CA LYS A 32 4.07 -18.91 2.27
C LYS A 32 4.59 -18.77 3.69
N VAL A 33 3.81 -19.21 4.67
CA VAL A 33 4.22 -19.19 6.08
C VAL A 33 5.31 -20.23 6.33
N GLU A 34 6.29 -19.85 7.12
CA GLU A 34 7.40 -20.67 7.63
C GLU A 34 7.56 -20.45 9.15
N THR A 35 8.47 -21.20 9.76
CA THR A 35 8.75 -21.09 11.21
C THR A 35 9.21 -19.68 11.59
N GLY A 36 8.60 -19.13 12.64
CA GLY A 36 8.92 -17.78 13.11
C GLY A 36 8.16 -16.66 12.41
N HIS A 37 7.24 -16.97 11.48
CA HIS A 37 6.48 -15.96 10.76
C HIS A 37 5.26 -15.44 11.55
N LEU A 38 4.88 -14.21 11.22
CA LEU A 38 3.60 -13.62 11.57
C LEU A 38 2.61 -13.88 10.42
N PHE A 39 1.49 -14.52 10.70
CA PHE A 39 0.38 -14.66 9.76
C PHE A 39 -0.72 -13.65 10.09
N VAL A 40 -1.15 -12.87 9.10
CA VAL A 40 -2.28 -11.94 9.22
C VAL A 40 -3.48 -12.55 8.52
N ALA A 41 -4.51 -12.91 9.28
CA ALA A 41 -5.74 -13.53 8.78
C ALA A 41 -6.68 -12.46 8.20
N VAL A 42 -6.38 -11.97 6.99
CA VAL A 42 -7.16 -10.92 6.34
C VAL A 42 -8.47 -11.49 5.81
N LYS A 43 -9.57 -10.79 6.08
CA LYS A 43 -10.87 -11.10 5.51
C LYS A 43 -10.97 -10.51 4.10
N GLY A 44 -10.50 -11.27 3.12
CA GLY A 44 -10.48 -10.86 1.71
C GLY A 44 -11.85 -10.94 1.03
N THR A 45 -11.94 -10.39 -0.17
CA THR A 45 -13.20 -10.35 -0.97
C THR A 45 -13.64 -11.73 -1.47
N GLN A 46 -12.72 -12.68 -1.65
CA GLN A 46 -13.01 -14.03 -2.16
C GLN A 46 -12.86 -15.12 -1.10
N THR A 47 -11.97 -14.93 -0.15
CA THR A 47 -11.65 -15.92 0.89
C THR A 47 -11.39 -15.24 2.21
N ASP A 48 -11.86 -15.85 3.30
CA ASP A 48 -11.59 -15.42 4.66
C ASP A 48 -10.30 -16.08 5.16
N GLY A 49 -9.27 -15.28 5.45
CA GLY A 49 -7.98 -15.75 5.98
C GLY A 49 -8.08 -16.48 7.31
N HIS A 50 -9.13 -16.23 8.10
CA HIS A 50 -9.34 -16.92 9.37
C HIS A 50 -9.49 -18.43 9.21
N ALA A 51 -10.05 -18.91 8.09
CA ALA A 51 -10.15 -20.34 7.78
C ALA A 51 -8.77 -21.03 7.64
N TYR A 52 -7.70 -20.27 7.49
CA TYR A 52 -6.35 -20.78 7.25
C TYR A 52 -5.41 -20.60 8.45
N ILE A 53 -5.90 -20.12 9.60
CA ILE A 53 -5.08 -19.95 10.82
C ILE A 53 -4.44 -21.27 11.23
N GLY A 54 -5.23 -22.37 11.30
CA GLY A 54 -4.70 -23.69 11.64
C GLY A 54 -3.55 -24.12 10.71
N LYS A 55 -3.73 -23.93 9.40
CA LYS A 55 -2.69 -24.27 8.41
C LYS A 55 -1.44 -23.40 8.54
N ALA A 56 -1.59 -22.12 8.89
CA ALA A 56 -0.44 -21.24 9.15
C ALA A 56 0.34 -21.70 10.39
N ILE A 57 -0.36 -22.14 11.43
CA ILE A 57 0.26 -22.69 12.66
C ILE A 57 0.98 -24.01 12.37
N GLU A 58 0.36 -24.92 11.62
CA GLU A 58 1.01 -26.19 11.19
C GLU A 58 2.31 -25.94 10.41
N LYS A 59 2.41 -24.81 9.69
CA LYS A 59 3.60 -24.39 8.96
C LYS A 59 4.61 -23.62 9.82
N GLY A 60 4.30 -23.38 11.10
CA GLY A 60 5.23 -22.78 12.05
C GLY A 60 5.02 -21.28 12.29
N ALA A 61 3.83 -20.72 11.98
CA ALA A 61 3.53 -19.37 12.42
C ALA A 61 3.68 -19.23 13.92
N SER A 62 4.50 -18.28 14.36
CA SER A 62 4.72 -18.00 15.79
C SER A 62 3.74 -16.96 16.34
N ALA A 63 3.14 -16.14 15.44
CA ALA A 63 2.13 -15.17 15.80
C ALA A 63 1.03 -15.07 14.75
N ILE A 64 -0.19 -14.78 15.20
CA ILE A 64 -1.39 -14.65 14.38
C ILE A 64 -2.04 -13.29 14.68
N VAL A 65 -2.33 -12.48 13.65
CA VAL A 65 -3.22 -11.32 13.76
C VAL A 65 -4.56 -11.71 13.15
N CYS A 66 -5.66 -11.52 13.88
CA CYS A 66 -7.01 -11.93 13.48
C CYS A 66 -8.08 -11.00 14.04
N GLU A 67 -9.29 -11.03 13.47
CA GLU A 67 -10.49 -10.33 13.99
C GLU A 67 -11.24 -11.23 14.98
N THR A 68 -11.19 -12.52 14.75
CA THR A 68 -11.85 -13.53 15.60
C THR A 68 -10.82 -14.58 16.01
N LEU A 69 -10.69 -14.80 17.32
CA LEU A 69 -9.83 -15.85 17.84
C LEU A 69 -10.39 -17.23 17.48
N PRO A 70 -9.53 -18.21 17.16
CA PRO A 70 -9.97 -19.59 16.98
C PRO A 70 -10.52 -20.16 18.29
N GLU A 71 -11.45 -21.10 18.19
CA GLU A 71 -12.08 -21.75 19.37
C GLU A 71 -11.03 -22.47 20.27
N GLN A 72 -10.00 -23.02 19.65
CA GLN A 72 -8.88 -23.65 20.34
C GLN A 72 -7.58 -22.93 20.03
N LEU A 73 -6.94 -22.44 21.09
CA LEU A 73 -5.63 -21.79 20.99
C LEU A 73 -4.51 -22.83 21.07
N THR A 74 -3.51 -22.68 20.22
CA THR A 74 -2.31 -23.52 20.22
C THR A 74 -1.28 -22.96 21.18
N ASN A 75 -0.78 -23.77 22.09
CA ASN A 75 0.29 -23.37 23.01
C ASN A 75 1.56 -22.96 22.24
N GLY A 76 2.19 -21.87 22.69
CA GLY A 76 3.42 -21.35 22.06
C GLY A 76 3.19 -20.45 20.86
N VAL A 77 1.93 -20.21 20.47
CA VAL A 77 1.55 -19.24 19.44
C VAL A 77 0.96 -17.99 20.09
N THR A 78 1.42 -16.82 19.64
CA THR A 78 0.89 -15.53 20.10
C THR A 78 -0.27 -15.09 19.20
N TYR A 79 -1.40 -14.69 19.80
CA TYR A 79 -2.57 -14.21 19.09
C TYR A 79 -2.81 -12.74 19.41
N ILE A 80 -3.01 -11.96 18.36
CA ILE A 80 -3.30 -10.54 18.43
C ILE A 80 -4.66 -10.31 17.76
N LYS A 81 -5.67 -9.98 18.58
CA LYS A 81 -6.99 -9.65 18.10
C LYS A 81 -7.07 -8.16 17.79
N VAL A 82 -7.56 -7.84 16.60
CA VAL A 82 -7.78 -6.48 16.10
C VAL A 82 -9.21 -6.33 15.58
N GLU A 83 -9.68 -5.10 15.36
CA GLU A 83 -11.02 -4.84 14.82
C GLU A 83 -11.12 -5.13 13.31
N ASP A 84 -10.07 -4.78 12.56
CA ASP A 84 -10.02 -4.84 11.08
C ASP A 84 -8.61 -5.22 10.63
N THR A 85 -8.46 -6.46 10.17
CA THR A 85 -7.17 -6.98 9.71
C THR A 85 -6.73 -6.38 8.38
N GLU A 86 -7.67 -5.96 7.51
CA GLU A 86 -7.37 -5.29 6.24
C GLU A 86 -6.77 -3.89 6.49
N ASP A 87 -7.23 -3.17 7.54
CA ASP A 87 -6.65 -1.89 7.95
C ASP A 87 -5.27 -2.04 8.61
N CYS A 88 -5.05 -3.16 9.31
CA CYS A 88 -3.82 -3.39 10.05
C CYS A 88 -2.66 -3.89 9.17
N VAL A 89 -2.94 -4.74 8.17
CA VAL A 89 -1.88 -5.46 7.42
C VAL A 89 -0.86 -4.53 6.78
N GLY A 90 -1.29 -3.40 6.21
CA GLY A 90 -0.37 -2.42 5.62
C GLY A 90 0.54 -1.77 6.65
N LYS A 91 0.01 -1.41 7.81
CA LYS A 91 0.77 -0.83 8.93
C LYS A 91 1.77 -1.83 9.52
N LEU A 92 1.35 -3.09 9.68
CA LEU A 92 2.21 -4.18 10.15
C LEU A 92 3.36 -4.43 9.18
N ALA A 93 3.07 -4.47 7.87
CA ALA A 93 4.09 -4.61 6.83
C ALA A 93 5.05 -3.43 6.82
N THR A 94 4.55 -2.18 6.92
CA THR A 94 5.38 -0.97 7.01
C THR A 94 6.33 -1.05 8.19
N ALA A 95 5.86 -1.43 9.37
CA ALA A 95 6.70 -1.59 10.56
C ALA A 95 7.73 -2.72 10.37
N PHE A 96 7.32 -3.88 9.86
CA PHE A 96 8.19 -5.04 9.64
C PHE A 96 9.34 -4.73 8.67
N TYR A 97 9.07 -3.98 7.59
CA TYR A 97 10.09 -3.58 6.60
C TYR A 97 10.80 -2.26 6.94
N GLY A 98 10.64 -1.74 8.18
CA GLY A 98 11.41 -0.60 8.72
C GLY A 98 11.00 0.75 8.14
N ASP A 99 9.70 0.97 7.92
CA ASP A 99 9.09 2.21 7.40
C ASP A 99 9.81 2.74 6.14
N PRO A 100 9.78 1.97 5.03
CA PRO A 100 10.56 2.30 3.83
C PRO A 100 10.23 3.69 3.28
N THR A 101 8.96 4.12 3.40
CA THR A 101 8.51 5.43 2.91
C THR A 101 8.98 6.62 3.76
N SER A 102 9.68 6.39 4.86
CA SER A 102 10.43 7.42 5.59
C SER A 102 11.81 7.70 5.00
N LYS A 103 12.32 6.79 4.14
CA LYS A 103 13.66 6.83 3.56
C LYS A 103 13.68 7.27 2.09
N LEU A 104 12.52 7.35 1.45
CA LEU A 104 12.37 7.69 0.03
C LEU A 104 11.15 8.57 -0.20
N ASP A 105 11.12 9.28 -1.32
CA ASP A 105 10.00 10.12 -1.74
C ASP A 105 9.08 9.30 -2.65
N LEU A 106 7.96 8.78 -2.09
CA LEU A 106 6.97 8.01 -2.82
C LEU A 106 5.92 8.94 -3.45
N VAL A 107 5.76 8.89 -4.77
CA VAL A 107 4.77 9.66 -5.52
C VAL A 107 3.78 8.71 -6.19
N GLY A 108 2.49 8.86 -5.84
CA GLY A 108 1.40 8.06 -6.40
C GLY A 108 0.73 8.72 -7.60
N VAL A 109 0.49 7.95 -8.67
CA VAL A 109 -0.28 8.40 -9.83
C VAL A 109 -1.60 7.65 -9.86
N THR A 110 -2.72 8.35 -9.72
CA THR A 110 -4.07 7.76 -9.81
C THR A 110 -4.97 8.52 -10.74
N GLY A 111 -5.67 7.81 -11.59
CA GLY A 111 -6.58 8.32 -12.61
C GLY A 111 -7.16 7.15 -13.39
N THR A 112 -7.99 7.39 -14.39
CA THR A 112 -8.48 6.31 -15.26
C THR A 112 -7.38 5.93 -16.24
N ASN A 113 -6.88 6.87 -17.03
CA ASN A 113 -5.91 6.64 -18.09
C ASN A 113 -4.58 7.38 -17.80
N GLY A 114 -3.50 6.83 -18.34
CA GLY A 114 -2.18 7.48 -18.34
C GLY A 114 -1.34 7.23 -17.08
N LYS A 115 -1.80 6.47 -16.10
CA LYS A 115 -1.03 6.13 -14.88
C LYS A 115 0.34 5.56 -15.21
N THR A 116 0.37 4.48 -15.98
CA THR A 116 1.62 3.79 -16.40
C THR A 116 2.53 4.74 -17.18
N THR A 117 1.98 5.48 -18.12
CA THR A 117 2.74 6.44 -18.94
C THR A 117 3.39 7.50 -18.06
N ILE A 118 2.63 8.14 -17.17
CA ILE A 118 3.14 9.20 -16.30
C ILE A 118 4.19 8.68 -15.34
N ALA A 119 3.90 7.56 -14.64
CA ALA A 119 4.85 6.97 -13.70
C ALA A 119 6.17 6.57 -14.41
N THR A 120 6.08 5.96 -15.59
CA THR A 120 7.26 5.56 -16.39
C THR A 120 8.03 6.75 -16.92
N LEU A 121 7.35 7.81 -17.38
CA LEU A 121 8.02 9.03 -17.86
C LEU A 121 8.79 9.72 -16.71
N LEU A 122 8.16 9.84 -15.53
CA LEU A 122 8.82 10.40 -14.35
C LEU A 122 10.02 9.55 -13.91
N TYR A 123 9.85 8.22 -13.85
CA TYR A 123 10.94 7.30 -13.58
C TYR A 123 12.12 7.51 -14.53
N ASN A 124 11.87 7.54 -15.84
CA ASN A 124 12.93 7.73 -16.85
C ASN A 124 13.56 9.13 -16.76
N MET A 125 12.76 10.16 -16.51
CA MET A 125 13.25 11.55 -16.40
C MET A 125 14.17 11.70 -15.19
N PHE A 126 13.76 11.21 -14.01
CA PHE A 126 14.55 11.32 -12.80
C PHE A 126 15.85 10.49 -12.87
N ARG A 127 15.81 9.31 -13.52
CA ARG A 127 17.04 8.56 -13.83
C ARG A 127 18.00 9.34 -14.73
N LYS A 128 17.50 10.04 -15.75
CA LYS A 128 18.33 10.91 -16.59
C LYS A 128 18.93 12.09 -15.81
N PHE A 129 18.29 12.53 -14.73
CA PHE A 129 18.86 13.53 -13.81
C PHE A 129 19.91 12.95 -12.85
N GLY A 130 20.20 11.65 -12.93
CA GLY A 130 21.21 10.97 -12.13
C GLY A 130 20.75 10.47 -10.77
N TYR A 131 19.43 10.43 -10.52
CA TYR A 131 18.89 9.83 -9.31
C TYR A 131 18.70 8.32 -9.44
N GLN A 132 18.85 7.60 -8.33
CA GLN A 132 18.37 6.23 -8.21
C GLN A 132 16.87 6.27 -7.98
N VAL A 133 16.12 5.54 -8.80
CA VAL A 133 14.64 5.66 -8.88
C VAL A 133 13.99 4.30 -8.93
N GLY A 134 12.90 4.14 -8.17
CA GLY A 134 12.00 2.99 -8.26
C GLY A 134 10.77 3.29 -9.12
N LEU A 135 10.22 2.25 -9.74
CA LEU A 135 8.94 2.27 -10.44
C LEU A 135 8.09 1.09 -10.00
N ILE A 136 6.84 1.35 -9.64
CA ILE A 136 5.83 0.32 -9.36
C ILE A 136 4.67 0.52 -10.33
N SER A 137 4.51 -0.41 -11.28
CA SER A 137 3.57 -0.24 -12.39
C SER A 137 2.89 -1.54 -12.81
N THR A 138 1.87 -1.43 -13.64
CA THR A 138 1.10 -2.56 -14.18
C THR A 138 1.95 -3.50 -15.04
N VAL A 139 2.93 -2.96 -15.77
CA VAL A 139 3.70 -3.73 -16.77
C VAL A 139 4.90 -4.42 -16.13
N CYS A 140 5.66 -3.69 -15.36
CA CYS A 140 6.86 -4.18 -14.68
C CYS A 140 7.27 -3.19 -13.58
N ASN A 141 7.77 -3.71 -12.48
CA ASN A 141 8.42 -2.89 -11.47
C ASN A 141 9.91 -2.73 -11.83
N PHE A 142 10.51 -1.61 -11.42
CA PHE A 142 11.94 -1.37 -11.63
C PHE A 142 12.59 -0.84 -10.36
N ILE A 143 13.79 -1.34 -10.08
CA ILE A 143 14.70 -0.77 -9.08
C ILE A 143 15.93 -0.31 -9.83
N ASP A 144 16.08 0.98 -10.02
CA ASP A 144 17.18 1.65 -10.73
C ASP A 144 17.68 0.94 -12.03
N GLY A 145 16.74 0.41 -12.82
CA GLY A 145 17.01 -0.27 -14.09
C GLY A 145 16.88 -1.79 -14.03
N GLU A 146 16.92 -2.41 -12.88
CA GLU A 146 16.60 -3.81 -12.72
C GLU A 146 15.09 -4.04 -12.84
N ALA A 147 14.68 -4.89 -13.78
CA ALA A 147 13.29 -5.24 -14.01
C ALA A 147 12.82 -6.35 -13.06
N ILE A 148 11.72 -6.14 -12.37
CA ILE A 148 11.08 -7.09 -11.46
C ILE A 148 9.68 -7.38 -11.97
N PRO A 149 9.37 -8.64 -12.35
CA PRO A 149 8.04 -9.02 -12.79
C PRO A 149 6.95 -8.66 -11.78
N THR A 150 5.77 -8.32 -12.25
CA THR A 150 4.60 -8.02 -11.42
C THR A 150 3.36 -8.74 -11.92
N GLU A 151 2.49 -9.12 -10.99
CA GLU A 151 1.18 -9.71 -11.30
C GLU A 151 0.04 -8.70 -11.16
N HIS A 152 0.30 -7.57 -10.48
CA HIS A 152 -0.71 -6.55 -10.16
C HIS A 152 -0.18 -5.15 -10.36
N THR A 153 -1.05 -4.24 -10.79
CA THR A 153 -0.76 -2.79 -10.90
C THR A 153 -0.25 -2.21 -9.58
N THR A 154 -0.87 -2.60 -8.49
CA THR A 154 -0.47 -2.28 -7.12
C THR A 154 -0.44 -3.60 -6.36
N PRO A 155 0.72 -4.07 -5.90
CA PRO A 155 0.85 -5.32 -5.14
C PRO A 155 0.03 -5.32 -3.84
N ASP A 156 -0.08 -6.49 -3.20
CA ASP A 156 -0.58 -6.57 -1.83
C ASP A 156 0.33 -5.81 -0.85
N PRO A 157 -0.17 -5.45 0.35
CA PRO A 157 0.58 -4.59 1.28
C PRO A 157 1.95 -5.13 1.69
N ILE A 158 2.10 -6.45 1.79
CA ILE A 158 3.36 -7.09 2.20
C ILE A 158 4.38 -7.03 1.08
N THR A 159 3.99 -7.49 -0.11
CA THR A 159 4.83 -7.41 -1.31
C THR A 159 5.22 -5.97 -1.64
N LEU A 160 4.29 -5.03 -1.48
CA LEU A 160 4.52 -3.61 -1.72
C LEU A 160 5.58 -3.03 -0.75
N ASN A 161 5.46 -3.30 0.55
CA ASN A 161 6.43 -2.84 1.54
C ASN A 161 7.80 -3.52 1.39
N GLN A 162 7.82 -4.82 1.04
CA GLN A 162 9.05 -5.54 0.73
C GLN A 162 9.79 -4.88 -0.46
N LEU A 163 9.07 -4.56 -1.52
CA LEU A 163 9.63 -3.91 -2.71
C LEU A 163 10.15 -2.51 -2.39
N LEU A 164 9.38 -1.71 -1.65
CA LEU A 164 9.79 -0.38 -1.20
C LEU A 164 11.00 -0.44 -0.25
N GLY A 165 11.05 -1.44 0.64
CA GLY A 165 12.20 -1.68 1.50
C GLY A 165 13.46 -1.96 0.69
N ARG A 166 13.37 -2.86 -0.30
CA ARG A 166 14.47 -3.14 -1.22
C ARG A 166 14.91 -1.89 -2.00
N MET A 167 13.96 -1.10 -2.51
CA MET A 167 14.25 0.17 -3.19
C MET A 167 15.02 1.15 -2.28
N ALA A 168 14.60 1.25 -1.01
CA ALA A 168 15.27 2.12 -0.04
C ALA A 168 16.69 1.62 0.30
N ASP A 169 16.88 0.31 0.47
CA ASP A 169 18.18 -0.30 0.77
C ASP A 169 19.15 -0.19 -0.42
N GLU A 170 18.66 -0.24 -1.66
CA GLU A 170 19.42 -0.02 -2.88
C GLU A 170 19.64 1.47 -3.20
N GLY A 171 19.19 2.40 -2.33
CA GLY A 171 19.47 3.82 -2.43
C GLY A 171 18.52 4.61 -3.34
N CYS A 172 17.38 4.06 -3.73
CA CYS A 172 16.36 4.81 -4.45
C CYS A 172 15.88 5.99 -3.60
N ARG A 173 16.03 7.21 -4.14
CA ARG A 173 15.51 8.42 -3.50
C ARG A 173 14.05 8.68 -3.86
N TYR A 174 13.67 8.43 -5.09
CA TYR A 174 12.32 8.64 -5.60
C TYR A 174 11.70 7.33 -6.04
N VAL A 175 10.42 7.16 -5.76
CA VAL A 175 9.64 6.03 -6.28
C VAL A 175 8.34 6.57 -6.88
N PHE A 176 8.11 6.25 -8.15
CA PHE A 176 6.86 6.56 -8.84
C PHE A 176 5.99 5.30 -8.90
N MET A 177 4.74 5.43 -8.49
CA MET A 177 3.87 4.28 -8.28
C MET A 177 2.49 4.52 -8.89
N GLU A 178 1.98 3.54 -9.62
CA GLU A 178 0.57 3.50 -9.99
C GLU A 178 -0.29 3.14 -8.77
N VAL A 179 -1.26 3.99 -8.46
CA VAL A 179 -2.26 3.76 -7.42
C VAL A 179 -3.60 3.44 -8.08
N SER A 180 -4.00 2.17 -8.09
CA SER A 180 -5.28 1.74 -8.63
C SER A 180 -6.43 2.06 -7.65
N SER A 181 -7.66 2.22 -8.17
CA SER A 181 -8.83 2.40 -7.30
C SER A 181 -9.11 1.17 -6.44
N HIS A 182 -8.78 -0.02 -6.93
CA HIS A 182 -8.85 -1.26 -6.17
C HIS A 182 -7.88 -1.26 -5.00
N SER A 183 -6.63 -0.81 -5.20
CA SER A 183 -5.63 -0.77 -4.13
C SER A 183 -6.01 0.19 -3.00
N VAL A 184 -6.70 1.29 -3.32
CA VAL A 184 -7.23 2.21 -2.30
C VAL A 184 -8.41 1.57 -1.58
N ALA A 185 -9.38 1.02 -2.32
CA ALA A 185 -10.56 0.38 -1.75
C ALA A 185 -10.21 -0.82 -0.85
N GLN A 186 -9.19 -1.61 -1.26
CA GLN A 186 -8.66 -2.78 -0.52
C GLN A 186 -7.52 -2.42 0.44
N LYS A 187 -7.37 -1.15 0.81
CA LYS A 187 -6.37 -0.66 1.77
C LYS A 187 -4.93 -1.14 1.53
N ARG A 188 -4.57 -1.56 0.29
CA ARG A 188 -3.24 -2.11 -0.04
C ARG A 188 -2.10 -1.12 0.19
N ILE A 189 -2.40 0.19 0.16
CA ILE A 189 -1.45 1.28 0.40
C ILE A 189 -1.47 1.79 1.84
N GLY A 190 -2.19 1.09 2.74
CA GLY A 190 -2.24 1.41 4.17
C GLY A 190 -0.85 1.45 4.80
N GLY A 191 -0.62 2.40 5.70
CA GLY A 191 0.67 2.59 6.38
C GLY A 191 1.73 3.35 5.57
N LEU A 192 1.61 3.46 4.23
CA LEU A 192 2.57 4.19 3.40
C LEU A 192 2.40 5.71 3.53
N LYS A 193 3.54 6.42 3.53
CA LYS A 193 3.60 7.88 3.50
C LYS A 193 3.96 8.34 2.10
N PHE A 194 3.05 9.05 1.43
CA PHE A 194 3.28 9.59 0.11
C PHE A 194 3.84 11.03 0.22
N ALA A 195 4.91 11.30 -0.53
CA ALA A 195 5.44 12.65 -0.73
C ALA A 195 4.56 13.47 -1.68
N GLY A 196 3.77 12.81 -2.54
CA GLY A 196 2.83 13.48 -3.42
C GLY A 196 1.90 12.54 -4.16
N GLY A 197 0.88 13.15 -4.79
CA GLY A 197 -0.10 12.47 -5.63
C GLY A 197 -0.37 13.23 -6.92
N ILE A 198 -0.53 12.52 -8.03
CA ILE A 198 -0.81 13.09 -9.35
C ILE A 198 -2.17 12.57 -9.86
N PHE A 199 -3.03 13.50 -10.29
CA PHE A 199 -4.32 13.20 -10.88
C PHE A 199 -4.39 13.69 -12.33
N PRO A 200 -4.31 12.77 -13.33
CA PRO A 200 -4.44 13.14 -14.75
C PRO A 200 -5.88 13.27 -15.23
N ASN A 201 -6.76 12.31 -14.91
CA ASN A 201 -8.14 12.29 -15.41
C ASN A 201 -9.02 11.25 -14.71
N LEU A 202 -10.34 11.42 -14.89
CA LEU A 202 -11.35 10.44 -14.51
C LEU A 202 -12.38 10.26 -15.63
N THR A 203 -12.44 9.07 -16.20
CA THR A 203 -13.51 8.64 -17.12
C THR A 203 -14.23 7.42 -16.54
N ARG A 204 -15.29 6.94 -17.20
CA ARG A 204 -16.01 5.74 -16.74
C ARG A 204 -15.14 4.50 -16.94
N ASP A 205 -14.88 3.78 -15.84
CA ASP A 205 -14.10 2.54 -15.84
C ASP A 205 -14.37 1.76 -14.56
N HIS A 206 -14.03 0.45 -14.53
CA HIS A 206 -14.10 -0.43 -13.34
C HIS A 206 -15.47 -0.42 -12.62
N LEU A 207 -16.57 -0.27 -13.37
CA LEU A 207 -17.92 -0.28 -12.78
C LEU A 207 -18.38 -1.68 -12.37
N ASP A 208 -17.76 -2.72 -12.88
CA ASP A 208 -17.88 -4.11 -12.42
C ASP A 208 -17.53 -4.26 -10.94
N TYR A 209 -16.50 -3.57 -10.48
CA TYR A 209 -16.05 -3.59 -9.07
C TYR A 209 -16.72 -2.50 -8.23
N HIS A 210 -16.69 -1.23 -8.68
CA HIS A 210 -17.17 -0.09 -7.90
C HIS A 210 -18.69 0.12 -7.97
N GLN A 211 -19.39 -0.57 -8.87
CA GLN A 211 -20.83 -0.52 -9.12
C GLN A 211 -21.32 0.85 -9.66
N THR A 212 -20.80 1.97 -9.14
CA THR A 212 -21.17 3.31 -9.55
C THR A 212 -19.93 4.19 -9.84
N VAL A 213 -20.12 5.21 -10.71
CA VAL A 213 -19.09 6.22 -10.97
C VAL A 213 -18.73 7.00 -9.70
N GLU A 214 -19.72 7.21 -8.83
CA GLU A 214 -19.52 7.92 -7.56
C GLU A 214 -18.61 7.12 -6.62
N ASN A 215 -18.81 5.81 -6.47
CA ASN A 215 -17.94 4.95 -5.67
C ASN A 215 -16.52 4.90 -6.24
N TYR A 216 -16.39 4.85 -7.57
CA TYR A 216 -15.10 4.89 -8.25
C TYR A 216 -14.36 6.20 -8.01
N LEU A 217 -15.05 7.34 -8.12
CA LEU A 217 -14.53 8.66 -7.80
C LEU A 217 -14.10 8.73 -6.31
N LYS A 218 -14.98 8.28 -5.41
CA LYS A 218 -14.71 8.26 -3.97
C LYS A 218 -13.47 7.44 -3.63
N ALA A 219 -13.32 6.25 -4.22
CA ALA A 219 -12.13 5.42 -4.00
C ALA A 219 -10.84 6.16 -4.36
N LYS A 220 -10.77 6.82 -5.56
CA LYS A 220 -9.59 7.60 -5.94
C LYS A 220 -9.40 8.84 -5.07
N LYS A 221 -10.48 9.53 -4.73
CA LYS A 221 -10.45 10.72 -3.88
C LYS A 221 -9.89 10.41 -2.49
N THR A 222 -10.21 9.26 -1.92
CA THR A 222 -9.68 8.80 -0.63
C THR A 222 -8.15 8.79 -0.60
N PHE A 223 -7.48 8.49 -1.71
CA PHE A 223 -6.03 8.60 -1.80
C PHE A 223 -5.53 10.03 -1.53
N PHE A 224 -6.13 11.03 -2.17
CA PHE A 224 -5.74 12.45 -1.99
C PHE A 224 -6.14 12.99 -0.62
N ASP A 225 -7.31 12.59 -0.10
CA ASP A 225 -7.80 13.01 1.23
C ASP A 225 -6.87 12.53 2.36
N ASN A 226 -6.19 11.40 2.17
CA ASN A 226 -5.27 10.81 3.14
C ASN A 226 -3.83 11.30 3.01
N LEU A 227 -3.50 12.14 2.03
CA LEU A 227 -2.16 12.68 1.89
C LEU A 227 -1.81 13.59 3.07
N PRO A 228 -0.59 13.49 3.63
CA PRO A 228 -0.16 14.35 4.73
C PRO A 228 0.01 15.81 4.28
N LYS A 229 -0.03 16.74 5.23
CA LYS A 229 0.18 18.19 4.96
C LYS A 229 1.52 18.49 4.28
N SER A 230 2.52 17.64 4.50
CA SER A 230 3.85 17.79 3.88
C SER A 230 3.88 17.35 2.41
N ALA A 231 2.86 16.64 1.94
CA ALA A 231 2.77 16.19 0.56
C ALA A 231 2.31 17.29 -0.39
N PHE A 232 2.45 17.02 -1.70
CA PHE A 232 1.83 17.80 -2.76
C PHE A 232 0.76 17.00 -3.51
N VAL A 233 -0.14 17.70 -4.16
CA VAL A 233 -1.04 17.15 -5.18
C VAL A 233 -0.85 17.94 -6.46
N LEU A 234 -0.63 17.25 -7.58
CA LEU A 234 -0.67 17.83 -8.91
C LEU A 234 -1.95 17.36 -9.61
N THR A 235 -2.88 18.28 -9.90
CA THR A 235 -4.19 17.96 -10.47
C THR A 235 -4.41 18.65 -11.81
N ASN A 236 -5.07 17.93 -12.74
CA ASN A 236 -5.45 18.43 -14.04
C ASN A 236 -6.73 19.28 -13.95
N LEU A 237 -6.64 20.58 -14.27
CA LEU A 237 -7.80 21.48 -14.33
C LEU A 237 -8.69 21.25 -15.56
N ASP A 238 -8.17 20.63 -16.61
CA ASP A 238 -8.96 20.32 -17.81
C ASP A 238 -9.94 19.16 -17.58
N ASP A 239 -9.74 18.37 -16.51
CA ASP A 239 -10.70 17.36 -16.09
C ASP A 239 -11.69 17.94 -15.07
N LYS A 240 -12.99 17.78 -15.32
CA LYS A 240 -14.07 18.30 -14.45
C LYS A 240 -13.98 17.80 -12.99
N ASN A 241 -13.33 16.66 -12.75
CA ASN A 241 -13.15 16.10 -11.43
C ASN A 241 -11.81 16.53 -10.78
N GLY A 242 -10.95 17.27 -11.49
CA GLY A 242 -9.64 17.67 -10.99
C GLY A 242 -9.69 18.36 -9.63
N MET A 243 -10.53 19.39 -9.51
CA MET A 243 -10.74 20.11 -8.25
C MET A 243 -11.53 19.29 -7.22
N VAL A 244 -12.41 18.39 -7.66
CA VAL A 244 -13.17 17.49 -6.76
C VAL A 244 -12.22 16.55 -6.02
N MET A 245 -11.20 16.04 -6.70
CA MET A 245 -10.20 15.14 -6.10
C MET A 245 -9.43 15.81 -4.95
N THR A 246 -9.30 17.13 -4.98
CA THR A 246 -8.45 17.87 -4.02
C THR A 246 -9.23 18.57 -2.90
N GLN A 247 -10.57 18.47 -2.87
CA GLN A 247 -11.43 19.25 -1.96
C GLN A 247 -11.10 19.08 -0.47
N ASN A 248 -10.73 17.87 -0.04
CA ASN A 248 -10.52 17.55 1.38
C ASN A 248 -9.05 17.24 1.70
N THR A 249 -8.15 17.36 0.72
CA THR A 249 -6.73 17.08 0.96
C THR A 249 -6.12 18.13 1.89
N LYS A 250 -5.20 17.70 2.74
CA LYS A 250 -4.37 18.56 3.56
C LYS A 250 -3.06 18.96 2.87
N ALA A 251 -2.76 18.29 1.74
CA ALA A 251 -1.55 18.50 0.97
C ALA A 251 -1.58 19.82 0.21
N LYS A 252 -0.41 20.33 -0.19
CA LYS A 252 -0.30 21.50 -1.07
C LYS A 252 -0.83 21.14 -2.46
N VAL A 253 -1.88 21.83 -2.92
CA VAL A 253 -2.45 21.63 -4.26
C VAL A 253 -1.69 22.49 -5.25
N CYS A 254 -1.23 21.86 -6.34
CA CYS A 254 -0.71 22.47 -7.56
C CYS A 254 -1.58 22.02 -8.73
N THR A 255 -1.75 22.89 -9.72
CA THR A 255 -2.62 22.66 -10.85
C THR A 255 -1.86 22.71 -12.16
N TYR A 256 -2.28 21.96 -13.17
CA TYR A 256 -1.81 22.11 -14.54
C TYR A 256 -2.97 22.09 -15.52
N SER A 257 -2.80 22.75 -16.65
CA SER A 257 -3.80 22.82 -17.71
C SER A 257 -3.13 23.09 -19.06
N LEU A 258 -3.73 22.58 -20.12
CA LEU A 258 -3.41 22.94 -21.52
C LEU A 258 -4.38 23.99 -22.10
N ARG A 259 -5.41 24.38 -21.35
CA ARG A 259 -6.54 25.21 -21.85
C ARG A 259 -6.78 26.47 -21.05
N THR A 260 -6.33 26.55 -19.83
CA THR A 260 -6.59 27.68 -18.93
C THR A 260 -5.38 28.03 -18.09
N ILE A 261 -5.42 29.16 -17.39
CA ILE A 261 -4.36 29.57 -16.47
C ILE A 261 -4.30 28.59 -15.29
N SER A 262 -3.12 28.11 -14.99
CA SER A 262 -2.80 27.16 -13.93
C SER A 262 -1.44 27.45 -13.34
N ASP A 263 -0.99 26.67 -12.36
CA ASP A 263 0.36 26.82 -11.77
C ASP A 263 1.44 26.37 -12.75
N PHE A 264 1.12 25.40 -13.64
CA PHE A 264 1.99 24.86 -14.68
C PHE A 264 1.28 24.69 -16.00
#